data_f26d240af08f09a895aad0edc2402cca
#
_entry.id   f26d240af08f09a895aad0edc2402cca
#
_cell.length_a   1.000
_cell.length_b   1.000
_cell.length_c   1.000
_cell.angle_alpha   90.00
_cell.angle_beta   90.00
_cell.angle_gamma   90.00
#
_symmetry.space_group_name_H-M   'P 1'
#
loop_
_entity.id
_entity.type
_entity.pdbx_description
1 polymer ?
#
loop_
_entity_poly.entity_id
_entity_poly.type
_entity_poly.pdbx_seq_one_letter_code
_entity_poly.pdbx_strand_id
1 'polypeptide(L)'
;MNLKILLAFGFADIRELDRAWKILYGQVLRSPHDQESGLVQIMAARSLLAYASGETDVAAVLSRRMLERIKQPCPSSTFAHFLLTLISLRNGDLKATSSYVKELTDDALMGRTCGWVGYIAWATAQVREAKYGAAAAAPLVEELVDFGPVSRRVLVSQPDAAAWLVRLALKTDQKALARQGAEAAQRLGRDNPQFRSLVAAASHAKGLDAQNPDYLWRAVETHKDPWARASALEDIAVLLHRRRQGVEDIAPVLERSGDAYLAVGAFRDVLRVKNRLWNLGVRSRTSRWPTLPSSEVKNLTRSETAVAELVAQGLTNSQVASQLSLSRHTVAFHLRKVFLKMSVTSRIELVRVWDDTVAR
;
A
#
# COMPACT_ATOMS: atom_id res chain seq x y z
N MET A 1 2.59 -15.09 27.66
CA MET A 1 2.94 -13.92 26.79
C MET A 1 3.61 -12.86 27.65
N ASN A 2 4.80 -12.40 27.28
CA ASN A 2 5.56 -11.39 28.05
C ASN A 2 4.89 -10.02 27.91
N LEU A 3 4.42 -9.44 29.03
CA LEU A 3 3.73 -8.14 29.06
C LEU A 3 4.54 -7.00 28.40
N LYS A 4 5.87 -7.03 28.54
CA LYS A 4 6.73 -6.02 27.94
C LYS A 4 6.76 -6.11 26.40
N ILE A 5 6.73 -7.32 25.85
CA ILE A 5 6.66 -7.53 24.39
C ILE A 5 5.31 -7.04 23.86
N LEU A 6 4.22 -7.30 24.59
CA LEU A 6 2.90 -6.76 24.27
C LEU A 6 2.85 -5.24 24.28
N LEU A 7 3.45 -4.62 25.28
CA LEU A 7 3.54 -3.16 25.37
C LEU A 7 4.36 -2.58 24.21
N ALA A 8 5.49 -3.21 23.89
CA ALA A 8 6.31 -2.80 22.76
C ALA A 8 5.55 -2.91 21.43
N PHE A 9 4.83 -4.02 21.24
CA PHE A 9 3.97 -4.22 20.07
C PHE A 9 2.89 -3.13 20.01
N GLY A 10 2.18 -2.86 21.11
CA GLY A 10 1.17 -1.81 21.18
C GLY A 10 1.72 -0.42 20.88
N PHE A 11 2.91 -0.07 21.38
CA PHE A 11 3.56 1.20 21.06
C PHE A 11 3.99 1.28 19.58
N ALA A 12 4.49 0.20 18.99
CA ALA A 12 4.81 0.16 17.56
C ALA A 12 3.55 0.31 16.69
N ASP A 13 2.44 -0.29 17.12
CA ASP A 13 1.15 -0.26 16.44
C ASP A 13 0.61 1.18 16.32
N ILE A 14 0.74 1.97 17.38
CA ILE A 14 0.34 3.40 17.40
C ILE A 14 1.46 4.36 17.00
N ARG A 15 2.57 3.85 16.43
CA ARG A 15 3.74 4.63 15.97
C ARG A 15 4.50 5.41 17.06
N GLU A 16 4.42 4.96 18.32
CA GLU A 16 5.30 5.42 19.41
C GLU A 16 6.63 4.64 19.41
N LEU A 17 7.39 4.80 18.30
CA LEU A 17 8.51 3.94 17.94
C LEU A 17 9.65 3.98 18.97
N ASP A 18 9.97 5.15 19.52
CA ASP A 18 11.02 5.30 20.54
C ASP A 18 10.70 4.51 21.81
N ARG A 19 9.42 4.50 22.21
CA ARG A 19 8.95 3.72 23.38
C ARG A 19 9.01 2.23 23.10
N ALA A 20 8.53 1.81 21.92
CA ALA A 20 8.58 0.42 21.49
C ALA A 20 10.02 -0.09 21.47
N TRP A 21 10.95 0.68 20.89
CA TRP A 21 12.35 0.34 20.77
C TRP A 21 13.04 0.17 22.13
N LYS A 22 12.85 1.12 23.06
CA LYS A 22 13.40 1.06 24.41
C LYS A 22 12.98 -0.20 25.16
N ILE A 23 11.71 -0.59 25.02
CA ILE A 23 11.19 -1.80 25.66
C ILE A 23 11.80 -3.06 25.02
N LEU A 24 11.85 -3.15 23.70
CA LEU A 24 12.38 -4.31 22.98
C LEU A 24 13.89 -4.48 23.19
N TYR A 25 14.66 -3.40 23.16
CA TYR A 25 16.10 -3.46 23.36
C TYR A 25 16.46 -4.03 24.76
N GLY A 26 15.73 -3.61 25.79
CA GLY A 26 15.92 -4.13 27.13
C GLY A 26 15.54 -5.60 27.32
N GLN A 27 14.74 -6.19 26.41
CA GLN A 27 14.33 -7.59 26.50
C GLN A 27 15.30 -8.57 25.82
N VAL A 28 15.96 -8.18 24.71
CA VAL A 28 16.91 -9.02 23.97
C VAL A 28 18.09 -9.47 24.86
N LEU A 29 18.36 -8.72 25.92
CA LEU A 29 19.51 -8.98 26.83
C LEU A 29 19.16 -9.85 28.06
N ARG A 30 17.91 -10.30 28.27
CA ARG A 30 17.49 -10.86 29.57
C ARG A 30 16.87 -12.25 29.59
N SER A 31 16.62 -12.92 28.46
CA SER A 31 15.88 -14.19 28.51
C SER A 31 16.57 -15.37 27.79
N PRO A 32 17.16 -16.32 28.52
CA PRO A 32 17.59 -17.60 27.97
C PRO A 32 16.52 -18.70 27.98
N HIS A 33 15.36 -18.50 28.59
CA HIS A 33 14.48 -19.63 28.95
C HIS A 33 13.07 -19.73 28.35
N ASP A 34 12.58 -18.76 27.58
CA ASP A 34 11.28 -18.84 26.86
C ASP A 34 11.48 -19.17 25.38
N GLN A 35 11.76 -20.43 25.06
CA GLN A 35 12.59 -20.78 23.91
C GLN A 35 11.97 -20.74 22.51
N GLU A 36 10.67 -20.82 22.27
CA GLU A 36 10.13 -20.67 20.89
C GLU A 36 9.00 -19.64 20.79
N SER A 37 8.04 -19.71 21.69
CA SER A 37 6.90 -18.80 21.71
C SER A 37 7.32 -17.35 22.00
N GLY A 38 8.27 -17.15 22.90
CA GLY A 38 8.84 -15.84 23.21
C GLY A 38 9.63 -15.24 22.05
N LEU A 39 10.38 -16.06 21.32
CA LEU A 39 11.11 -15.65 20.12
C LEU A 39 10.18 -15.16 19.01
N VAL A 40 9.09 -15.90 18.71
CA VAL A 40 8.09 -15.52 17.72
C VAL A 40 7.44 -14.18 18.08
N GLN A 41 7.12 -13.96 19.36
CA GLN A 41 6.55 -12.69 19.82
C GLN A 41 7.53 -11.52 19.70
N ILE A 42 8.80 -11.72 20.03
CA ILE A 42 9.85 -10.70 19.84
C ILE A 42 10.02 -10.39 18.35
N MET A 43 10.04 -11.41 17.49
CA MET A 43 10.14 -11.22 16.04
C MET A 43 8.92 -10.46 15.50
N ALA A 44 7.71 -10.74 16.00
CA ALA A 44 6.50 -10.01 15.63
C ALA A 44 6.60 -8.52 16.00
N ALA A 45 6.99 -8.21 17.24
CA ALA A 45 7.13 -6.81 17.68
C ALA A 45 8.24 -6.08 16.91
N ARG A 46 9.37 -6.72 16.66
CA ARG A 46 10.46 -6.15 15.85
C ARG A 46 10.08 -5.97 14.38
N SER A 47 9.34 -6.91 13.83
CA SER A 47 8.83 -6.83 12.46
C SER A 47 7.87 -5.65 12.29
N LEU A 48 6.94 -5.46 13.24
CA LEU A 48 6.05 -4.31 13.24
C LEU A 48 6.80 -2.99 13.40
N LEU A 49 7.77 -2.95 14.32
CA LEU A 49 8.60 -1.76 14.53
C LEU A 49 9.39 -1.40 13.27
N ALA A 50 10.05 -2.36 12.64
CA ALA A 50 10.79 -2.17 11.39
C ALA A 50 9.86 -1.66 10.27
N TYR A 51 8.67 -2.28 10.12
CA TYR A 51 7.67 -1.83 9.14
C TYR A 51 7.23 -0.39 9.38
N ALA A 52 6.93 -0.03 10.63
CA ALA A 52 6.48 1.30 11.02
C ALA A 52 7.59 2.37 10.90
N SER A 53 8.86 1.95 10.98
CA SER A 53 10.03 2.81 10.74
C SER A 53 10.40 2.94 9.25
N GLY A 54 9.76 2.15 8.37
CA GLY A 54 10.06 2.12 6.94
C GLY A 54 11.14 1.11 6.53
N GLU A 55 11.65 0.32 7.46
CA GLU A 55 12.63 -0.75 7.21
C GLU A 55 11.91 -2.03 6.71
N THR A 56 11.26 -1.91 5.55
CA THR A 56 10.34 -2.94 5.05
C THR A 56 11.03 -4.26 4.73
N ASP A 57 12.28 -4.24 4.30
CA ASP A 57 13.07 -5.46 4.04
C ASP A 57 13.35 -6.23 5.33
N VAL A 58 13.72 -5.54 6.41
CA VAL A 58 13.91 -6.14 7.74
C VAL A 58 12.61 -6.73 8.25
N ALA A 59 11.50 -6.00 8.11
CA ALA A 59 10.17 -6.46 8.49
C ALA A 59 9.78 -7.74 7.73
N ALA A 60 10.02 -7.78 6.42
CA ALA A 60 9.74 -8.94 5.58
C ALA A 60 10.58 -10.16 5.95
N VAL A 61 11.88 -9.98 6.21
CA VAL A 61 12.77 -11.08 6.64
C VAL A 61 12.31 -11.65 7.98
N LEU A 62 12.02 -10.80 8.95
CA LEU A 62 11.53 -11.23 10.27
C LEU A 62 10.21 -11.97 10.17
N SER A 63 9.27 -11.47 9.37
CA SER A 63 7.96 -12.10 9.17
C SER A 63 8.07 -13.47 8.50
N ARG A 64 8.93 -13.65 7.49
CA ARG A 64 9.19 -14.95 6.87
C ARG A 64 9.83 -15.92 7.85
N ARG A 65 10.84 -15.49 8.62
CA ARG A 65 11.46 -16.33 9.67
C ARG A 65 10.48 -16.74 10.76
N MET A 66 9.47 -15.90 11.07
CA MET A 66 8.40 -16.29 11.97
C MET A 66 7.59 -17.47 11.40
N LEU A 67 7.20 -17.39 10.12
CA LEU A 67 6.42 -18.43 9.46
C LEU A 67 7.18 -19.77 9.39
N GLU A 68 8.51 -19.73 9.17
CA GLU A 68 9.36 -20.93 9.19
C GLU A 68 9.37 -21.66 10.56
N ARG A 69 9.16 -20.92 11.66
CA ARG A 69 9.15 -21.47 13.03
C ARG A 69 7.77 -21.91 13.51
N ILE A 70 6.72 -21.34 12.91
CA ILE A 70 5.33 -21.63 13.31
C ILE A 70 4.87 -22.90 12.63
N LYS A 71 4.64 -23.97 13.42
CA LYS A 71 4.20 -25.28 12.89
C LYS A 71 2.69 -25.36 12.64
N GLN A 72 1.91 -24.56 13.34
CA GLN A 72 0.45 -24.56 13.24
C GLN A 72 -0.07 -23.13 13.16
N PRO A 73 -1.13 -22.84 12.36
CA PRO A 73 -1.72 -21.53 12.26
C PRO A 73 -2.10 -20.96 13.63
N CYS A 74 -1.69 -19.72 13.87
CA CYS A 74 -1.92 -19.00 15.12
C CYS A 74 -1.97 -17.49 14.85
N PRO A 75 -2.39 -16.64 15.81
CA PRO A 75 -2.44 -15.19 15.61
C PRO A 75 -1.12 -14.56 15.12
N SER A 76 0.02 -15.16 15.45
CA SER A 76 1.33 -14.66 14.97
C SER A 76 1.58 -15.01 13.51
N SER A 77 1.08 -16.14 12.99
CA SER A 77 1.15 -16.43 11.55
C SER A 77 0.22 -15.51 10.75
N THR A 78 -0.98 -15.26 11.23
CA THR A 78 -1.91 -14.29 10.63
C THR A 78 -1.30 -12.91 10.59
N PHE A 79 -0.64 -12.45 11.65
CA PHE A 79 0.09 -11.20 11.68
C PHE A 79 1.22 -11.16 10.63
N ALA A 80 2.02 -12.22 10.54
CA ALA A 80 3.11 -12.28 9.56
C ALA A 80 2.59 -12.23 8.12
N HIS A 81 1.54 -12.99 7.79
CA HIS A 81 0.89 -12.95 6.48
C HIS A 81 0.30 -11.56 6.17
N PHE A 82 -0.33 -10.92 7.16
CA PHE A 82 -0.85 -9.55 7.03
C PHE A 82 0.27 -8.57 6.66
N LEU A 83 1.36 -8.58 7.41
CA LEU A 83 2.46 -7.66 7.18
C LEU A 83 3.15 -7.92 5.84
N LEU A 84 3.39 -9.18 5.49
CA LEU A 84 3.94 -9.57 4.19
C LEU A 84 3.00 -9.20 3.02
N THR A 85 1.68 -9.25 3.22
CA THR A 85 0.70 -8.77 2.22
C THR A 85 0.90 -7.28 1.95
N LEU A 86 1.00 -6.45 3.00
CA LEU A 86 1.19 -5.01 2.84
C LEU A 86 2.55 -4.67 2.21
N ILE A 87 3.62 -5.32 2.65
CA ILE A 87 4.97 -5.09 2.12
C ILE A 87 5.05 -5.48 0.64
N SER A 88 4.59 -6.68 0.28
CA SER A 88 4.62 -7.15 -1.10
C SER A 88 3.73 -6.32 -2.02
N LEU A 89 2.58 -5.84 -1.52
CA LEU A 89 1.70 -4.93 -2.25
C LEU A 89 2.38 -3.59 -2.57
N ARG A 90 3.06 -3.00 -1.58
CA ARG A 90 3.81 -1.74 -1.76
C ARG A 90 5.02 -1.91 -2.67
N ASN A 91 5.66 -3.07 -2.61
CA ASN A 91 6.77 -3.45 -3.48
C ASN A 91 6.35 -3.73 -4.93
N GLY A 92 5.04 -3.98 -5.18
CA GLY A 92 4.52 -4.31 -6.50
C GLY A 92 4.58 -5.81 -6.83
N ASP A 93 5.01 -6.67 -5.91
CA ASP A 93 4.99 -8.13 -6.11
C ASP A 93 3.58 -8.69 -5.91
N LEU A 94 2.76 -8.55 -6.95
CA LEU A 94 1.36 -9.01 -6.93
C LEU A 94 1.22 -10.54 -6.84
N LYS A 95 2.26 -11.31 -7.18
CA LYS A 95 2.26 -12.77 -7.05
C LYS A 95 2.40 -13.16 -5.57
N ALA A 96 3.42 -12.64 -4.90
CA ALA A 96 3.59 -12.86 -3.46
C ALA A 96 2.40 -12.30 -2.66
N THR A 97 1.92 -11.10 -3.01
CA THR A 97 0.71 -10.50 -2.40
C THR A 97 -0.49 -11.43 -2.49
N SER A 98 -0.70 -12.08 -3.65
CA SER A 98 -1.83 -13.01 -3.85
C SER A 98 -1.71 -14.25 -2.98
N SER A 99 -0.49 -14.77 -2.81
CA SER A 99 -0.23 -15.91 -1.96
C SER A 99 -0.52 -15.56 -0.49
N TYR A 100 0.02 -14.45 0.00
CA TYR A 100 -0.17 -14.07 1.41
C TYR A 100 -1.62 -13.69 1.74
N VAL A 101 -2.32 -12.98 0.86
CA VAL A 101 -3.73 -12.64 1.11
C VAL A 101 -4.63 -13.87 1.06
N LYS A 102 -4.27 -14.89 0.28
CA LYS A 102 -4.99 -16.17 0.29
C LYS A 102 -4.88 -16.84 1.66
N GLU A 103 -3.68 -16.94 2.23
CA GLU A 103 -3.49 -17.49 3.59
C GLU A 103 -4.31 -16.73 4.65
N LEU A 104 -4.38 -15.38 4.53
CA LEU A 104 -5.21 -14.55 5.42
C LEU A 104 -6.71 -14.88 5.29
N THR A 105 -7.21 -15.05 4.06
CA THR A 105 -8.61 -15.35 3.83
C THR A 105 -8.97 -16.78 4.23
N ASP A 106 -8.06 -17.74 4.03
CA ASP A 106 -8.23 -19.12 4.48
C ASP A 106 -8.26 -19.21 6.02
N ASP A 107 -7.40 -18.45 6.71
CA ASP A 107 -7.44 -18.32 8.17
C ASP A 107 -8.77 -17.73 8.67
N ALA A 108 -9.31 -16.73 7.96
CA ALA A 108 -10.60 -16.14 8.28
C ALA A 108 -11.76 -17.13 8.13
N LEU A 109 -11.79 -17.86 7.02
CA LEU A 109 -12.81 -18.86 6.74
C LEU A 109 -12.79 -20.01 7.75
N MET A 110 -11.64 -20.36 8.27
CA MET A 110 -11.48 -21.39 9.31
C MET A 110 -11.71 -20.88 10.74
N GLY A 111 -12.12 -19.63 10.92
CA GLY A 111 -12.38 -19.05 12.23
C GLY A 111 -11.14 -18.82 13.11
N ARG A 112 -9.94 -18.87 12.53
CA ARG A 112 -8.65 -18.76 13.25
C ARG A 112 -8.20 -17.32 13.50
N THR A 113 -9.01 -16.33 13.15
CA THR A 113 -8.62 -14.94 13.08
C THR A 113 -9.13 -14.04 14.21
N CYS A 114 -9.26 -14.58 15.42
CA CYS A 114 -9.74 -13.79 16.56
C CYS A 114 -9.05 -12.42 16.63
N GLY A 115 -9.83 -11.33 16.44
CA GLY A 115 -9.35 -9.97 16.48
C GLY A 115 -8.66 -9.46 15.19
N TRP A 116 -8.51 -10.26 14.12
CA TRP A 116 -7.85 -9.89 12.88
C TRP A 116 -8.79 -9.60 11.71
N VAL A 117 -10.08 -9.82 11.87
CA VAL A 117 -11.08 -9.70 10.78
C VAL A 117 -11.00 -8.36 10.04
N GLY A 118 -10.93 -7.24 10.77
CA GLY A 118 -10.82 -5.92 10.16
C GLY A 118 -9.52 -5.68 9.38
N TYR A 119 -8.40 -6.19 9.88
CA TYR A 119 -7.11 -6.10 9.19
C TYR A 119 -7.10 -6.93 7.90
N ILE A 120 -7.69 -8.12 7.93
CA ILE A 120 -7.82 -9.01 6.77
C ILE A 120 -8.72 -8.36 5.72
N ALA A 121 -9.87 -7.85 6.13
CA ALA A 121 -10.79 -7.15 5.23
C ALA A 121 -10.13 -5.92 4.58
N TRP A 122 -9.42 -5.11 5.37
CA TRP A 122 -8.70 -3.95 4.85
C TRP A 122 -7.56 -4.33 3.90
N ALA A 123 -6.72 -5.31 4.25
CA ALA A 123 -5.65 -5.79 3.38
C ALA A 123 -6.22 -6.36 2.07
N THR A 124 -7.29 -7.17 2.16
CA THR A 124 -7.98 -7.75 1.00
C THR A 124 -8.56 -6.66 0.09
N ALA A 125 -9.17 -5.62 0.66
CA ALA A 125 -9.69 -4.50 -0.10
C ALA A 125 -8.59 -3.73 -0.84
N GLN A 126 -7.44 -3.48 -0.22
CA GLN A 126 -6.28 -2.87 -0.89
C GLN A 126 -5.74 -3.74 -2.03
N VAL A 127 -5.65 -5.05 -1.84
CA VAL A 127 -5.22 -5.99 -2.89
C VAL A 127 -6.23 -6.01 -4.05
N ARG A 128 -7.53 -5.96 -3.75
CA ARG A 128 -8.57 -5.87 -4.81
C ARG A 128 -8.50 -4.54 -5.55
N GLU A 129 -8.31 -3.41 -4.86
CA GLU A 129 -8.09 -2.12 -5.52
C GLU A 129 -6.88 -2.19 -6.45
N ALA A 130 -5.78 -2.77 -5.98
CA ALA A 130 -4.56 -2.88 -6.76
C ALA A 130 -4.70 -3.73 -8.03
N LYS A 131 -5.47 -4.82 -7.96
CA LYS A 131 -5.63 -5.77 -9.07
C LYS A 131 -6.75 -5.41 -10.03
N TYR A 132 -7.85 -4.87 -9.52
CA TYR A 132 -9.10 -4.75 -10.26
C TYR A 132 -9.68 -3.34 -10.27
N GLY A 133 -9.00 -2.39 -9.59
CA GLY A 133 -9.42 -0.99 -9.50
C GLY A 133 -10.36 -0.69 -8.33
N ALA A 134 -10.63 0.61 -8.13
CA ALA A 134 -11.38 1.10 -6.98
C ALA A 134 -12.81 0.51 -6.86
N ALA A 135 -13.51 0.38 -7.98
CA ALA A 135 -14.87 -0.18 -8.00
C ALA A 135 -14.94 -1.62 -7.47
N ALA A 136 -13.89 -2.43 -7.67
CA ALA A 136 -13.85 -3.79 -7.16
C ALA A 136 -13.62 -3.88 -5.65
N ALA A 137 -13.02 -2.86 -5.05
CA ALA A 137 -12.76 -2.78 -3.61
C ALA A 137 -13.94 -2.14 -2.85
N ALA A 138 -14.77 -1.33 -3.50
CA ALA A 138 -15.84 -0.55 -2.86
C ALA A 138 -16.80 -1.37 -1.97
N PRO A 139 -17.31 -2.55 -2.37
CA PRO A 139 -18.20 -3.33 -1.52
C PRO A 139 -17.57 -3.76 -0.19
N LEU A 140 -16.26 -4.09 -0.20
CA LEU A 140 -15.53 -4.46 1.02
C LEU A 140 -15.32 -3.27 1.97
N VAL A 141 -15.32 -2.06 1.42
CA VAL A 141 -15.13 -0.84 2.21
C VAL A 141 -16.42 -0.46 2.93
N GLU A 142 -17.58 -0.70 2.35
CA GLU A 142 -18.88 -0.50 3.01
C GLU A 142 -18.96 -1.34 4.29
N GLU A 143 -18.51 -2.59 4.24
CA GLU A 143 -18.44 -3.46 5.41
C GLU A 143 -17.43 -2.96 6.48
N LEU A 144 -16.32 -2.34 6.03
CA LEU A 144 -15.31 -1.78 6.92
C LEU A 144 -15.76 -0.47 7.58
N VAL A 145 -16.70 0.24 6.98
CA VAL A 145 -17.11 1.60 7.41
C VAL A 145 -18.18 1.61 8.48
N ASP A 146 -18.73 0.48 8.87
CA ASP A 146 -19.63 0.41 10.04
C ASP A 146 -19.02 0.95 11.35
N PHE A 147 -17.79 1.49 11.26
CA PHE A 147 -17.03 2.18 12.34
C PHE A 147 -17.23 1.58 13.74
N GLY A 148 -17.61 0.30 13.79
CA GLY A 148 -17.65 -0.50 15.00
C GLY A 148 -16.24 -0.75 15.57
N PRO A 149 -16.12 -1.53 16.64
CA PRO A 149 -14.83 -1.80 17.30
C PRO A 149 -13.76 -2.34 16.36
N VAL A 150 -14.16 -3.11 15.33
CA VAL A 150 -13.25 -3.73 14.35
C VAL A 150 -12.61 -2.68 13.45
N SER A 151 -13.40 -1.79 12.87
CA SER A 151 -12.92 -0.70 12.01
C SER A 151 -12.08 0.31 12.78
N ARG A 152 -12.52 0.66 14.00
CA ARG A 152 -11.76 1.55 14.89
C ARG A 152 -10.36 1.02 15.14
N ARG A 153 -10.21 -0.28 15.35
CA ARG A 153 -8.90 -0.91 15.57
C ARG A 153 -7.97 -0.73 14.37
N VAL A 154 -8.46 -0.91 13.15
CA VAL A 154 -7.69 -0.67 11.92
C VAL A 154 -7.27 0.79 11.83
N LEU A 155 -8.17 1.75 12.05
CA LEU A 155 -7.87 3.17 12.00
C LEU A 155 -6.85 3.63 13.05
N VAL A 156 -6.79 2.95 14.20
CA VAL A 156 -5.81 3.24 15.26
C VAL A 156 -4.42 2.75 14.89
N SER A 157 -4.31 1.54 14.34
CA SER A 157 -3.02 0.88 14.11
C SER A 157 -2.44 1.12 12.72
N GLN A 158 -3.27 1.52 11.75
CA GLN A 158 -2.85 1.80 10.38
C GLN A 158 -3.11 3.26 10.03
N PRO A 159 -2.10 4.15 10.16
CA PRO A 159 -2.29 5.60 10.03
C PRO A 159 -2.72 6.04 8.62
N ASP A 160 -2.51 5.19 7.62
CA ASP A 160 -2.90 5.40 6.23
C ASP A 160 -4.33 4.91 5.90
N ALA A 161 -4.93 4.09 6.77
CA ALA A 161 -6.21 3.45 6.50
C ALA A 161 -7.35 4.46 6.29
N ALA A 162 -7.42 5.50 7.12
CA ALA A 162 -8.45 6.54 6.98
C ALA A 162 -8.31 7.31 5.66
N ALA A 163 -7.10 7.73 5.30
CA ALA A 163 -6.84 8.45 4.06
C ALA A 163 -7.11 7.56 2.84
N TRP A 164 -6.70 6.27 2.88
CA TRP A 164 -6.98 5.32 1.82
C TRP A 164 -8.49 5.13 1.62
N LEU A 165 -9.25 4.95 2.70
CA LEU A 165 -10.70 4.78 2.68
C LEU A 165 -11.40 6.01 2.07
N VAL A 166 -11.05 7.22 2.53
CA VAL A 166 -11.62 8.46 1.96
C VAL A 166 -11.27 8.59 0.48
N ARG A 167 -10.04 8.29 0.09
CA ARG A 167 -9.59 8.34 -1.30
C ARG A 167 -10.34 7.35 -2.19
N LEU A 168 -10.57 6.12 -1.69
CA LEU A 168 -11.32 5.10 -2.41
C LEU A 168 -12.79 5.52 -2.59
N ALA A 169 -13.44 5.98 -1.51
CA ALA A 169 -14.82 6.45 -1.53
C ALA A 169 -15.01 7.63 -2.50
N LEU A 170 -14.06 8.58 -2.54
CA LEU A 170 -14.09 9.68 -3.51
C LEU A 170 -13.90 9.21 -4.96
N LYS A 171 -13.06 8.18 -5.19
CA LYS A 171 -12.88 7.58 -6.53
C LYS A 171 -14.12 6.85 -7.04
N THR A 172 -14.97 6.37 -6.14
CA THR A 172 -16.21 5.64 -6.45
C THR A 172 -17.47 6.49 -6.28
N ASP A 173 -17.31 7.81 -6.17
CA ASP A 173 -18.37 8.83 -5.98
C ASP A 173 -19.22 8.62 -4.72
N GLN A 174 -18.71 7.92 -3.73
CA GLN A 174 -19.37 7.67 -2.44
C GLN A 174 -19.02 8.78 -1.42
N LYS A 175 -19.47 10.01 -1.68
CA LYS A 175 -19.11 11.19 -0.87
C LYS A 175 -19.54 11.09 0.60
N ALA A 176 -20.71 10.48 0.86
CA ALA A 176 -21.18 10.27 2.24
C ALA A 176 -20.22 9.37 3.02
N LEU A 177 -19.73 8.28 2.40
CA LEU A 177 -18.77 7.35 2.96
C LEU A 177 -17.42 8.02 3.21
N ALA A 178 -16.94 8.84 2.27
CA ALA A 178 -15.72 9.62 2.43
C ALA A 178 -15.79 10.54 3.65
N ARG A 179 -16.92 11.26 3.81
CA ARG A 179 -17.16 12.14 4.97
C ARG A 179 -17.20 11.35 6.27
N GLN A 180 -17.90 10.24 6.33
CA GLN A 180 -17.98 9.38 7.52
C GLN A 180 -16.57 8.88 7.93
N GLY A 181 -15.76 8.44 6.96
CA GLY A 181 -14.37 8.02 7.19
C GLY A 181 -13.50 9.15 7.76
N ALA A 182 -13.61 10.34 7.19
CA ALA A 182 -12.89 11.51 7.68
C ALA A 182 -13.32 11.91 9.09
N GLU A 183 -14.62 11.90 9.39
CA GLU A 183 -15.16 12.21 10.72
C GLU A 183 -14.73 11.18 11.77
N ALA A 184 -14.69 9.89 11.42
CA ALA A 184 -14.22 8.84 12.32
C ALA A 184 -12.75 9.05 12.69
N ALA A 185 -11.90 9.34 11.71
CA ALA A 185 -10.50 9.66 11.96
C ALA A 185 -10.35 10.93 12.82
N GLN A 186 -11.16 11.97 12.56
CA GLN A 186 -11.16 13.20 13.35
C GLN A 186 -11.58 12.97 14.81
N ARG A 187 -12.59 12.12 15.05
CA ARG A 187 -12.96 11.74 16.44
C ARG A 187 -11.78 11.06 17.13
N LEU A 188 -11.16 10.07 16.50
CA LEU A 188 -10.00 9.38 17.07
C LEU A 188 -8.85 10.33 17.40
N GLY A 189 -8.53 11.27 16.50
CA GLY A 189 -7.48 12.27 16.72
C GLY A 189 -7.80 13.26 17.84
N ARG A 190 -9.06 13.68 17.97
CA ARG A 190 -9.51 14.60 19.05
C ARG A 190 -9.53 13.92 20.42
N ASP A 191 -9.99 12.66 20.45
CA ASP A 191 -10.09 11.90 21.69
C ASP A 191 -8.71 11.45 22.21
N ASN A 192 -7.69 11.45 21.33
CA ASN A 192 -6.35 10.97 21.61
C ASN A 192 -5.26 11.93 21.10
N PRO A 193 -5.24 13.21 21.51
CA PRO A 193 -4.35 14.25 20.99
C PRO A 193 -2.87 13.99 21.27
N GLN A 194 -2.56 13.15 22.26
CA GLN A 194 -1.20 12.74 22.62
C GLN A 194 -0.57 11.79 21.57
N PHE A 195 -1.37 11.12 20.74
CA PHE A 195 -0.86 10.20 19.70
C PHE A 195 -0.79 10.91 18.34
N ARG A 196 0.40 11.37 17.99
CA ARG A 196 0.64 12.15 16.77
C ARG A 196 0.20 11.41 15.50
N SER A 197 0.30 10.08 15.46
CA SER A 197 -0.17 9.26 14.34
C SER A 197 -1.67 9.41 14.07
N LEU A 198 -2.50 9.45 15.12
CA LEU A 198 -3.94 9.63 15.00
C LEU A 198 -4.31 11.05 14.58
N VAL A 199 -3.60 12.05 15.11
CA VAL A 199 -3.77 13.46 14.72
C VAL A 199 -3.40 13.65 13.24
N ALA A 200 -2.32 13.02 12.79
CA ALA A 200 -1.88 13.07 11.39
C ALA A 200 -2.90 12.39 10.47
N ALA A 201 -3.36 11.19 10.82
CA ALA A 201 -4.38 10.46 10.06
C ALA A 201 -5.69 11.26 9.94
N ALA A 202 -6.11 11.92 11.03
CA ALA A 202 -7.27 12.80 11.05
C ALA A 202 -7.12 13.99 10.10
N SER A 203 -5.95 14.66 10.14
CA SER A 203 -5.65 15.76 9.24
C SER A 203 -5.60 15.32 7.78
N HIS A 204 -5.00 14.16 7.48
CA HIS A 204 -4.91 13.61 6.14
C HIS A 204 -6.31 13.30 5.57
N ALA A 205 -7.12 12.54 6.32
CA ALA A 205 -8.48 12.19 5.89
C ALA A 205 -9.36 13.44 5.69
N LYS A 206 -9.27 14.43 6.61
CA LYS A 206 -9.99 15.70 6.50
C LYS A 206 -9.56 16.49 5.28
N GLY A 207 -8.25 16.54 4.99
CA GLY A 207 -7.71 17.24 3.83
C GLY A 207 -8.24 16.68 2.52
N LEU A 208 -8.37 15.37 2.41
CA LEU A 208 -8.98 14.70 1.25
C LEU A 208 -10.47 14.99 1.12
N ASP A 209 -11.25 14.84 2.19
CA ASP A 209 -12.70 15.08 2.18
C ASP A 209 -13.02 16.54 1.88
N ALA A 210 -12.37 17.48 2.57
CA ALA A 210 -12.56 18.92 2.39
C ALA A 210 -11.88 19.48 1.13
N GLN A 211 -11.10 18.68 0.38
CA GLN A 211 -10.28 19.12 -0.74
C GLN A 211 -9.40 20.34 -0.38
N ASN A 212 -8.82 20.33 0.84
CA ASN A 212 -8.04 21.44 1.37
C ASN A 212 -6.57 21.04 1.61
N PRO A 213 -5.59 21.65 0.90
CA PRO A 213 -4.18 21.32 1.00
C PRO A 213 -3.57 21.63 2.39
N ASP A 214 -4.09 22.60 3.14
CA ASP A 214 -3.53 22.98 4.44
C ASP A 214 -3.59 21.82 5.45
N TYR A 215 -4.70 21.07 5.43
CA TYR A 215 -4.80 19.86 6.26
C TYR A 215 -3.85 18.76 5.78
N LEU A 216 -3.61 18.65 4.47
CA LEU A 216 -2.68 17.67 3.92
C LEU A 216 -1.23 18.05 4.29
N TRP A 217 -0.85 19.32 4.20
CA TRP A 217 0.46 19.79 4.66
C TRP A 217 0.66 19.53 6.15
N ARG A 218 -0.34 19.82 6.97
CA ARG A 218 -0.30 19.49 8.39
C ARG A 218 -0.11 17.97 8.62
N ALA A 219 -0.74 17.14 7.81
CA ALA A 219 -0.53 15.68 7.87
C ALA A 219 0.92 15.30 7.54
N VAL A 220 1.52 15.89 6.50
CA VAL A 220 2.93 15.66 6.12
C VAL A 220 3.89 15.99 7.27
N GLU A 221 3.65 17.09 7.99
CA GLU A 221 4.47 17.52 9.14
C GLU A 221 4.29 16.64 10.37
N THR A 222 3.08 16.06 10.52
CA THR A 222 2.71 15.34 11.74
C THR A 222 2.93 13.84 11.64
N HIS A 223 2.82 13.23 10.44
CA HIS A 223 3.03 11.80 10.25
C HIS A 223 4.45 11.36 10.64
N LYS A 224 4.53 10.41 11.56
CA LYS A 224 5.77 9.69 11.89
C LYS A 224 5.99 8.48 10.97
N ASP A 225 4.92 7.89 10.46
CA ASP A 225 4.98 6.80 9.47
C ASP A 225 5.46 7.37 8.13
N PRO A 226 6.62 6.90 7.61
CA PRO A 226 7.22 7.50 6.41
C PRO A 226 6.42 7.23 5.15
N TRP A 227 5.73 6.08 5.04
CA TRP A 227 4.86 5.78 3.91
C TRP A 227 3.61 6.67 3.92
N ALA A 228 2.97 6.84 5.08
CA ALA A 228 1.79 7.71 5.22
C ALA A 228 2.13 9.17 4.89
N ARG A 229 3.33 9.64 5.27
CA ARG A 229 3.84 10.96 4.91
C ARG A 229 4.03 11.11 3.40
N ALA A 230 4.60 10.10 2.74
CA ALA A 230 4.75 10.09 1.27
C ALA A 230 3.39 10.12 0.57
N SER A 231 2.41 9.38 1.10
CA SER A 231 1.03 9.35 0.61
C SER A 231 0.34 10.72 0.72
N ALA A 232 0.55 11.44 1.82
CA ALA A 232 0.01 12.79 1.98
C ALA A 232 0.60 13.79 0.97
N LEU A 233 1.92 13.71 0.69
CA LEU A 233 2.56 14.50 -0.36
C LEU A 233 1.96 14.22 -1.74
N GLU A 234 1.73 12.95 -2.09
CA GLU A 234 1.10 12.60 -3.35
C GLU A 234 -0.32 13.18 -3.46
N ASP A 235 -1.10 13.11 -2.38
CA ASP A 235 -2.46 13.66 -2.36
C ASP A 235 -2.47 15.19 -2.49
N ILE A 236 -1.49 15.90 -1.91
CA ILE A 236 -1.31 17.33 -2.14
C ILE A 236 -1.12 17.61 -3.62
N ALA A 237 -0.19 16.92 -4.26
CA ALA A 237 0.10 17.12 -5.69
C ALA A 237 -1.13 16.84 -6.58
N VAL A 238 -1.89 15.78 -6.25
CA VAL A 238 -3.16 15.48 -6.95
C VAL A 238 -4.17 16.60 -6.77
N LEU A 239 -4.26 17.18 -5.57
CA LEU A 239 -5.17 18.28 -5.29
C LEU A 239 -4.76 19.57 -6.00
N LEU A 240 -3.46 19.93 -6.00
CA LEU A 240 -2.91 21.06 -6.74
C LEU A 240 -3.19 20.93 -8.24
N HIS A 241 -2.99 19.73 -8.80
CA HIS A 241 -3.31 19.45 -10.20
C HIS A 241 -4.81 19.65 -10.52
N ARG A 242 -5.71 19.17 -9.65
CA ARG A 242 -7.17 19.41 -9.80
C ARG A 242 -7.53 20.89 -9.74
N ARG A 243 -6.79 21.68 -8.96
CA ARG A 243 -6.92 23.14 -8.87
C ARG A 243 -6.24 23.88 -10.01
N ARG A 244 -5.70 23.17 -11.02
CA ARG A 244 -5.00 23.71 -12.17
C ARG A 244 -3.80 24.60 -11.82
N GLN A 245 -3.10 24.26 -10.72
CA GLN A 245 -1.82 24.88 -10.38
C GLN A 245 -0.75 24.51 -11.41
N GLY A 246 0.30 25.31 -11.51
CA GLY A 246 1.39 25.11 -12.45
C GLY A 246 2.22 23.85 -12.17
N VAL A 247 2.92 23.38 -13.19
CA VAL A 247 3.81 22.21 -13.07
C VAL A 247 4.94 22.50 -12.08
N GLU A 248 5.37 23.74 -11.99
CA GLU A 248 6.38 24.25 -11.06
C GLU A 248 6.00 24.04 -9.59
N ASP A 249 4.73 24.08 -9.26
CA ASP A 249 4.20 23.82 -7.90
C ASP A 249 4.00 22.33 -7.64
N ILE A 250 3.57 21.59 -8.64
CA ILE A 250 3.16 20.18 -8.51
C ILE A 250 4.37 19.25 -8.54
N ALA A 251 5.31 19.46 -9.46
CA ALA A 251 6.42 18.55 -9.71
C ALA A 251 7.33 18.38 -8.48
N PRO A 252 7.74 19.42 -7.75
CA PRO A 252 8.57 19.27 -6.55
C PRO A 252 7.89 18.44 -5.44
N VAL A 253 6.56 18.57 -5.30
CA VAL A 253 5.80 17.81 -4.31
C VAL A 253 5.74 16.33 -4.69
N LEU A 254 5.51 16.00 -5.97
CA LEU A 254 5.58 14.63 -6.47
C LEU A 254 6.97 14.03 -6.32
N GLU A 255 8.03 14.79 -6.61
CA GLU A 255 9.40 14.33 -6.44
C GLU A 255 9.69 13.96 -4.99
N ARG A 256 9.32 14.82 -4.05
CA ARG A 256 9.44 14.54 -2.60
C ARG A 256 8.65 13.29 -2.19
N SER A 257 7.44 13.12 -2.74
CA SER A 257 6.63 11.92 -2.51
C SER A 257 7.32 10.66 -3.03
N GLY A 258 7.83 10.70 -4.26
CA GLY A 258 8.51 9.57 -4.88
C GLY A 258 9.80 9.18 -4.15
N ASP A 259 10.62 10.15 -3.72
CA ASP A 259 11.81 9.91 -2.92
C ASP A 259 11.47 9.29 -1.55
N ALA A 260 10.40 9.76 -0.93
CA ALA A 260 9.94 9.22 0.35
C ALA A 260 9.39 7.78 0.20
N TYR A 261 8.68 7.47 -0.87
CA TYR A 261 8.26 6.10 -1.19
C TYR A 261 9.45 5.18 -1.50
N LEU A 262 10.44 5.69 -2.24
CA LEU A 262 11.66 4.95 -2.56
C LEU A 262 12.42 4.55 -1.29
N ALA A 263 12.55 5.49 -0.35
CA ALA A 263 13.25 5.27 0.92
C ALA A 263 12.65 4.14 1.77
N VAL A 264 11.38 3.81 1.57
CA VAL A 264 10.69 2.72 2.29
C VAL A 264 10.41 1.50 1.40
N GLY A 265 11.04 1.40 0.24
CA GLY A 265 10.88 0.26 -0.67
C GLY A 265 9.48 0.14 -1.30
N ALA A 266 8.68 1.21 -1.35
CA ALA A 266 7.35 1.21 -1.92
C ALA A 266 7.39 1.44 -3.45
N PHE A 267 8.03 0.53 -4.18
CA PHE A 267 8.33 0.69 -5.61
C PHE A 267 7.09 0.86 -6.48
N ARG A 268 5.98 0.19 -6.15
CA ARG A 268 4.69 0.40 -6.83
C ARG A 268 4.22 1.85 -6.74
N ASP A 269 4.40 2.45 -5.58
CA ASP A 269 3.99 3.84 -5.34
C ASP A 269 4.94 4.81 -6.05
N VAL A 270 6.25 4.52 -6.06
CA VAL A 270 7.25 5.27 -6.85
C VAL A 270 6.87 5.30 -8.32
N LEU A 271 6.53 4.15 -8.92
CA LEU A 271 6.12 4.05 -10.31
C LEU A 271 4.85 4.86 -10.60
N ARG A 272 3.88 4.82 -9.68
CA ARG A 272 2.66 5.62 -9.80
C ARG A 272 2.97 7.13 -9.80
N VAL A 273 3.85 7.59 -8.94
CA VAL A 273 4.29 9.00 -8.89
C VAL A 273 5.10 9.37 -10.13
N LYS A 274 5.98 8.48 -10.59
CA LYS A 274 6.73 8.64 -11.85
C LYS A 274 5.79 8.88 -13.03
N ASN A 275 4.74 8.06 -13.15
CA ASN A 275 3.73 8.21 -14.21
C ASN A 275 2.98 9.55 -14.11
N ARG A 276 2.68 10.03 -12.89
CA ARG A 276 2.08 11.36 -12.72
C ARG A 276 2.99 12.48 -13.22
N LEU A 277 4.29 12.44 -12.91
CA LEU A 277 5.27 13.40 -13.40
C LEU A 277 5.40 13.38 -14.93
N TRP A 278 5.43 12.18 -15.51
CA TRP A 278 5.46 12.04 -16.97
C TRP A 278 4.23 12.64 -17.65
N ASN A 279 3.05 12.44 -17.08
CA ASN A 279 1.81 13.04 -17.58
C ASN A 279 1.82 14.58 -17.50
N LEU A 280 2.61 15.16 -16.60
CA LEU A 280 2.87 16.60 -16.50
C LEU A 280 3.99 17.08 -17.43
N GLY A 281 4.61 16.19 -18.24
CA GLY A 281 5.73 16.51 -19.12
C GLY A 281 7.11 16.50 -18.43
N VAL A 282 7.20 16.16 -17.15
CA VAL A 282 8.45 16.17 -16.37
C VAL A 282 9.13 14.80 -16.48
N ARG A 283 10.13 14.69 -17.37
CA ARG A 283 10.85 13.43 -17.63
C ARG A 283 12.24 13.35 -17.00
N SER A 284 12.98 14.43 -16.97
CA SER A 284 14.41 14.45 -16.63
C SER A 284 14.72 14.17 -15.17
N ARG A 285 13.79 14.46 -14.25
CA ARG A 285 14.01 14.34 -12.80
C ARG A 285 13.72 12.96 -12.24
N THR A 286 13.15 12.05 -13.04
CA THR A 286 12.75 10.69 -12.63
C THR A 286 13.78 9.61 -12.98
N SER A 287 14.91 9.98 -13.59
CA SER A 287 15.96 9.03 -14.02
C SER A 287 16.60 8.25 -12.86
N ARG A 288 16.59 8.81 -11.65
CA ARG A 288 17.12 8.16 -10.43
C ARG A 288 16.18 7.10 -9.83
N TRP A 289 14.92 7.08 -10.24
CA TRP A 289 13.95 6.11 -9.73
C TRP A 289 13.97 4.82 -10.56
N PRO A 290 13.64 3.68 -9.93
CA PRO A 290 13.60 2.42 -10.64
C PRO A 290 12.70 2.53 -11.87
N THR A 291 13.16 1.98 -12.96
CA THR A 291 12.31 1.56 -14.06
C THR A 291 11.69 0.22 -13.68
N LEU A 292 10.55 -0.13 -14.29
CA LEU A 292 10.01 -1.48 -14.15
C LEU A 292 11.14 -2.49 -14.41
N PRO A 293 11.36 -3.48 -13.52
CA PRO A 293 12.37 -4.47 -13.77
C PRO A 293 12.09 -5.15 -15.12
N SER A 294 13.12 -5.34 -15.94
CA SER A 294 13.02 -6.11 -17.19
C SER A 294 12.48 -7.54 -16.97
N SER A 295 12.44 -8.02 -15.74
CA SER A 295 11.79 -9.25 -15.31
C SER A 295 10.27 -9.26 -15.50
N GLU A 296 9.58 -8.12 -15.50
CA GLU A 296 8.13 -8.08 -15.71
C GLU A 296 7.75 -8.30 -17.18
N VAL A 297 8.58 -7.84 -18.11
CA VAL A 297 8.43 -8.19 -19.54
C VAL A 297 8.72 -9.67 -19.76
N LYS A 298 9.68 -10.25 -19.03
CA LYS A 298 9.96 -11.70 -19.05
C LYS A 298 8.82 -12.55 -18.48
N ASN A 299 7.90 -11.97 -17.72
CA ASN A 299 6.71 -12.64 -17.16
C ASN A 299 5.49 -12.59 -18.08
N LEU A 300 5.57 -11.91 -19.22
CA LEU A 300 4.52 -11.95 -20.23
C LEU A 300 4.56 -13.30 -20.96
N THR A 301 3.40 -13.88 -21.22
CA THR A 301 3.30 -15.03 -22.12
C THR A 301 3.59 -14.58 -23.56
N ARG A 302 3.94 -15.52 -24.46
CA ARG A 302 4.15 -15.21 -25.89
C ARG A 302 3.00 -14.38 -26.50
N SER A 303 1.76 -14.73 -26.20
CA SER A 303 0.58 -14.00 -26.70
C SER A 303 0.47 -12.60 -26.10
N GLU A 304 0.77 -12.44 -24.81
CA GLU A 304 0.77 -11.15 -24.13
C GLU A 304 1.89 -10.25 -24.65
N THR A 305 3.08 -10.81 -24.89
CA THR A 305 4.22 -10.09 -25.48
C THR A 305 3.88 -9.62 -26.90
N ALA A 306 3.36 -10.49 -27.75
CA ALA A 306 2.97 -10.12 -29.11
C ALA A 306 1.89 -9.02 -29.14
N VAL A 307 0.90 -9.10 -28.26
CA VAL A 307 -0.12 -8.04 -28.12
C VAL A 307 0.50 -6.74 -27.61
N ALA A 308 1.37 -6.79 -26.59
CA ALA A 308 2.01 -5.61 -26.03
C ALA A 308 2.91 -4.90 -27.06
N GLU A 309 3.68 -5.67 -27.82
CA GLU A 309 4.57 -5.17 -28.86
C GLU A 309 3.82 -4.43 -29.97
N LEU A 310 2.76 -5.02 -30.52
CA LEU A 310 1.95 -4.37 -31.57
C LEU A 310 1.20 -3.16 -31.05
N VAL A 311 0.77 -3.19 -29.80
CA VAL A 311 0.15 -2.03 -29.13
C VAL A 311 1.17 -0.92 -28.88
N ALA A 312 2.40 -1.25 -28.53
CA ALA A 312 3.50 -0.30 -28.40
C ALA A 312 3.85 0.38 -29.71
N GLN A 313 3.75 -0.35 -30.83
CA GLN A 313 3.88 0.21 -32.18
C GLN A 313 2.71 1.12 -32.62
N GLY A 314 1.73 1.34 -31.76
CA GLY A 314 0.60 2.25 -32.00
C GLY A 314 -0.63 1.62 -32.65
N LEU A 315 -0.63 0.30 -32.90
CA LEU A 315 -1.75 -0.39 -33.56
C LEU A 315 -3.01 -0.43 -32.66
N THR A 316 -4.17 -0.17 -33.24
CA THR A 316 -5.45 -0.32 -32.52
C THR A 316 -5.77 -1.80 -32.22
N ASN A 317 -6.65 -2.05 -31.26
CA ASN A 317 -7.05 -3.43 -30.93
C ASN A 317 -7.60 -4.21 -32.15
N SER A 318 -8.22 -3.54 -33.12
CA SER A 318 -8.70 -4.14 -34.37
C SER A 318 -7.54 -4.55 -35.26
N GLN A 319 -6.52 -3.71 -35.39
CA GLN A 319 -5.32 -4.01 -36.19
C GLN A 319 -4.48 -5.13 -35.55
N VAL A 320 -4.31 -5.10 -34.22
CA VAL A 320 -3.65 -6.19 -33.48
C VAL A 320 -4.41 -7.51 -33.65
N ALA A 321 -5.75 -7.47 -33.55
CA ALA A 321 -6.60 -8.65 -33.76
C ALA A 321 -6.43 -9.24 -35.19
N SER A 322 -6.40 -8.37 -36.20
CA SER A 322 -6.17 -8.77 -37.57
C SER A 322 -4.79 -9.40 -37.77
N GLN A 323 -3.72 -8.79 -37.23
CA GLN A 323 -2.35 -9.29 -37.37
C GLN A 323 -2.10 -10.63 -36.64
N LEU A 324 -2.70 -10.82 -35.48
CA LEU A 324 -2.52 -12.02 -34.67
C LEU A 324 -3.58 -13.08 -34.90
N SER A 325 -4.50 -12.87 -35.84
CA SER A 325 -5.66 -13.75 -36.11
C SER A 325 -6.48 -14.03 -34.84
N LEU A 326 -6.70 -13.00 -34.04
CA LEU A 326 -7.47 -13.06 -32.81
C LEU A 326 -8.75 -12.22 -32.92
N SER A 327 -9.69 -12.43 -31.97
CA SER A 327 -10.82 -11.50 -31.81
C SER A 327 -10.40 -10.22 -31.09
N ARG A 328 -11.10 -9.09 -31.34
CA ARG A 328 -10.89 -7.85 -30.58
C ARG A 328 -11.08 -8.05 -29.07
N HIS A 329 -11.99 -8.93 -28.67
CA HIS A 329 -12.21 -9.29 -27.27
C HIS A 329 -11.00 -10.03 -26.68
N THR A 330 -10.40 -10.95 -27.43
CA THR A 330 -9.18 -11.67 -27.02
C THR A 330 -8.00 -10.70 -26.86
N VAL A 331 -7.83 -9.76 -27.79
CA VAL A 331 -6.80 -8.71 -27.69
C VAL A 331 -7.03 -7.84 -26.45
N ALA A 332 -8.27 -7.39 -26.19
CA ALA A 332 -8.60 -6.62 -25.00
C ALA A 332 -8.35 -7.41 -23.70
N PHE A 333 -8.61 -8.72 -23.72
CA PHE A 333 -8.32 -9.59 -22.58
C PHE A 333 -6.81 -9.73 -22.32
N HIS A 334 -6.00 -9.96 -23.36
CA HIS A 334 -4.54 -10.02 -23.25
C HIS A 334 -3.98 -8.66 -22.81
N LEU A 335 -4.46 -7.58 -23.40
CA LEU A 335 -4.02 -6.22 -23.05
C LEU A 335 -4.30 -5.88 -21.59
N ARG A 336 -5.46 -6.29 -21.06
CA ARG A 336 -5.76 -6.13 -19.63
C ARG A 336 -4.77 -6.91 -18.74
N LYS A 337 -4.39 -8.13 -19.16
CA LYS A 337 -3.36 -8.91 -18.45
C LYS A 337 -1.96 -8.28 -18.55
N VAL A 338 -1.62 -7.73 -19.71
CA VAL A 338 -0.38 -6.97 -19.91
C VAL A 338 -0.36 -5.76 -18.98
N PHE A 339 -1.43 -4.98 -18.94
CA PHE A 339 -1.53 -3.83 -18.04
C PHE A 339 -1.34 -4.22 -16.57
N LEU A 340 -1.96 -5.31 -16.14
CA LEU A 340 -1.80 -5.83 -14.79
C LEU A 340 -0.36 -6.28 -14.50
N LYS A 341 0.24 -7.05 -15.43
CA LYS A 341 1.59 -7.60 -15.25
C LYS A 341 2.68 -6.54 -15.36
N MET A 342 2.48 -5.51 -16.17
CA MET A 342 3.41 -4.39 -16.33
C MET A 342 3.09 -3.20 -15.42
N SER A 343 2.09 -3.36 -14.54
CA SER A 343 1.67 -2.32 -13.58
C SER A 343 1.34 -0.98 -14.25
N VAL A 344 0.84 -1.01 -15.50
CA VAL A 344 0.42 0.16 -16.26
C VAL A 344 -1.12 0.25 -16.28
N THR A 345 -1.65 1.46 -16.34
CA THR A 345 -3.10 1.72 -16.25
C THR A 345 -3.71 2.13 -17.58
N SER A 346 -2.87 2.43 -18.56
CA SER A 346 -3.33 2.90 -19.88
C SER A 346 -2.44 2.40 -21.02
N ARG A 347 -3.02 2.44 -22.23
CA ARG A 347 -2.30 2.14 -23.47
C ARG A 347 -1.09 3.07 -23.68
N ILE A 348 -1.23 4.34 -23.33
CA ILE A 348 -0.15 5.33 -23.47
C ILE A 348 1.00 5.01 -22.52
N GLU A 349 0.67 4.55 -21.31
CA GLU A 349 1.68 4.08 -20.35
C GLU A 349 2.39 2.83 -20.86
N LEU A 350 1.66 1.88 -21.46
CA LEU A 350 2.25 0.68 -22.04
C LEU A 350 3.27 1.04 -23.13
N VAL A 351 2.91 1.90 -24.07
CA VAL A 351 3.82 2.35 -25.15
C VAL A 351 5.11 2.91 -24.58
N ARG A 352 5.00 3.80 -23.59
CA ARG A 352 6.17 4.44 -22.97
C ARG A 352 7.08 3.46 -22.23
N VAL A 353 6.48 2.54 -21.47
CA VAL A 353 7.23 1.53 -20.70
C VAL A 353 7.89 0.52 -21.62
N TRP A 354 7.22 0.16 -22.74
CA TRP A 354 7.74 -0.79 -23.71
C TRP A 354 9.00 -0.28 -24.42
N ASP A 355 8.98 0.97 -24.88
CA ASP A 355 10.11 1.60 -25.55
C ASP A 355 11.35 1.68 -24.63
N ASP A 356 11.15 1.99 -23.33
CA ASP A 356 12.22 2.04 -22.35
C ASP A 356 12.81 0.64 -22.02
N THR A 357 12.06 -0.43 -22.28
CA THR A 357 12.43 -1.81 -21.90
C THR A 357 13.08 -2.57 -23.04
N VAL A 358 12.73 -2.28 -24.30
CA VAL A 358 13.26 -2.93 -25.51
C VAL A 358 14.51 -2.19 -26.03
N ALA A 359 14.72 -0.93 -25.64
CA ALA A 359 15.89 -0.12 -26.01
C ALA A 359 17.15 -0.46 -25.18
N ARG A 360 17.11 -1.44 -24.30
CA ARG A 360 18.24 -1.99 -23.52
C ARG A 360 18.49 -3.45 -23.86
#